data_367595868335e99299594f6236ddd7a1
#
_entry.id   367595868335e99299594f6236ddd7a1
#
_cell.length_a   1.000
_cell.length_b   1.000
_cell.length_c   1.000
_cell.angle_alpha   90.00
_cell.angle_beta   90.00
_cell.angle_gamma   90.00
#
_symmetry.space_group_name_H-M   'P 1'
#
loop_
_entity.id
_entity.type
_entity.pdbx_description
1 polymer ?
#
loop_
_entity_poly.entity_id
_entity_poly.type
_entity_poly.pdbx_seq_one_letter_code
_entity_poly.pdbx_strand_id
1 'polypeptide(L)'
;VANPKITVWQISGDGDGLAIGGNHFIHAVRRNIDLNMILLNNRIYGLTKGQYSPTSPRGFVSKSSPYGTVEDPFHPAELCFGARGRFFARAVATDGPGTVEILKAAANHKGAAVCEILQNCVIFNDGTHESVYTKEGRSKNAIYLEHGKPMLFGVDKEYGLMQEGFGLKVVKIGENGVTEKDILVHDAHCMDNTLQLKLALMEGPDFPVALGVIRDVEAPTYDDAVN
;
A
#
# COMPACT_ATOMS: atom_id res chain seq x y z
N VAL A 1 -0.14 -4.71 -26.15
CA VAL A 1 -0.70 -4.67 -27.51
C VAL A 1 0.32 -5.12 -28.56
N ALA A 2 1.51 -4.51 -28.63
CA ALA A 2 2.52 -4.87 -29.65
C ALA A 2 3.13 -6.26 -29.44
N ASN A 3 3.31 -6.69 -28.21
CA ASN A 3 3.77 -8.04 -27.87
C ASN A 3 3.13 -8.52 -26.56
N PRO A 4 2.05 -9.29 -26.62
CA PRO A 4 1.31 -9.74 -25.42
C PRO A 4 2.07 -10.75 -24.56
N LYS A 5 3.25 -11.19 -24.98
CA LYS A 5 4.10 -12.12 -24.21
C LYS A 5 5.07 -11.42 -23.26
N ILE A 6 5.13 -10.08 -23.29
CA ILE A 6 6.04 -9.30 -22.45
C ILE A 6 5.31 -8.86 -21.18
N THR A 7 5.89 -9.13 -20.02
CA THR A 7 5.48 -8.51 -18.76
C THR A 7 6.07 -7.10 -18.69
N VAL A 8 5.22 -6.09 -18.53
CA VAL A 8 5.64 -4.68 -18.48
C VAL A 8 5.68 -4.21 -17.04
N TRP A 9 6.78 -3.59 -16.64
CA TRP A 9 6.98 -2.97 -15.35
C TRP A 9 7.25 -1.48 -15.52
N GLN A 10 6.46 -0.65 -14.82
CA GLN A 10 6.66 0.78 -14.70
C GLN A 10 7.09 1.09 -13.26
N ILE A 11 8.20 1.78 -13.09
CA ILE A 11 8.73 2.16 -11.78
C ILE A 11 8.73 3.68 -11.70
N SER A 12 8.18 4.23 -10.63
CA SER A 12 8.01 5.66 -10.42
C SER A 12 8.16 6.00 -8.95
N GLY A 13 8.64 7.21 -8.66
CA GLY A 13 8.49 7.80 -7.34
C GLY A 13 7.03 8.21 -7.07
N ASP A 14 6.70 8.40 -5.80
CA ASP A 14 5.37 8.89 -5.38
C ASP A 14 5.05 10.26 -6.00
N GLY A 15 6.04 11.15 -6.06
CA GLY A 15 5.91 12.45 -6.70
C GLY A 15 5.59 12.37 -8.19
N ASP A 16 6.36 11.58 -8.94
CA ASP A 16 6.15 11.44 -10.38
C ASP A 16 4.83 10.72 -10.68
N GLY A 17 4.57 9.62 -9.99
CA GLY A 17 3.41 8.76 -10.25
C GLY A 17 2.07 9.40 -9.89
N LEU A 18 2.02 10.22 -8.83
CA LEU A 18 0.78 10.73 -8.25
C LEU A 18 0.54 12.23 -8.48
N ALA A 19 1.59 13.02 -8.83
CA ALA A 19 1.42 14.40 -9.24
C ALA A 19 1.29 14.48 -10.77
N ILE A 20 2.41 14.68 -11.47
CA ILE A 20 2.43 14.83 -12.93
C ILE A 20 1.88 13.58 -13.65
N GLY A 21 2.19 12.37 -13.12
CA GLY A 21 1.70 11.09 -13.63
C GLY A 21 0.29 10.72 -13.16
N GLY A 22 -0.32 11.46 -12.23
CA GLY A 22 -1.57 11.08 -11.57
C GLY A 22 -2.72 10.78 -12.54
N ASN A 23 -2.87 11.58 -13.59
CA ASN A 23 -3.87 11.31 -14.62
C ASN A 23 -3.61 9.99 -15.37
N HIS A 24 -2.36 9.71 -15.70
CA HIS A 24 -1.98 8.45 -16.36
C HIS A 24 -2.16 7.26 -15.43
N PHE A 25 -1.79 7.40 -14.15
CA PHE A 25 -2.01 6.39 -13.11
C PHE A 25 -3.49 6.01 -13.02
N ILE A 26 -4.38 6.99 -12.80
CA ILE A 26 -5.81 6.77 -12.68
C ILE A 26 -6.38 6.07 -13.91
N HIS A 27 -5.99 6.50 -15.12
CA HIS A 27 -6.52 5.92 -16.35
C HIS A 27 -5.95 4.54 -16.69
N ALA A 28 -4.71 4.24 -16.33
CA ALA A 28 -4.14 2.90 -16.46
C ALA A 28 -4.86 1.90 -15.55
N VAL A 29 -5.03 2.28 -14.27
CA VAL A 29 -5.74 1.47 -13.27
C VAL A 29 -7.21 1.28 -13.65
N ARG A 30 -7.92 2.35 -14.00
CA ARG A 30 -9.34 2.32 -14.37
C ARG A 30 -9.63 1.41 -15.57
N ARG A 31 -8.73 1.39 -16.54
CA ARG A 31 -8.85 0.54 -17.74
C ARG A 31 -8.38 -0.89 -17.50
N ASN A 32 -7.82 -1.18 -16.37
CA ASN A 32 -7.22 -2.47 -16.07
C ASN A 32 -6.21 -2.93 -17.16
N ILE A 33 -5.31 -2.01 -17.55
CA ILE A 33 -4.26 -2.29 -18.52
C ILE A 33 -3.28 -3.29 -17.91
N ASP A 34 -2.87 -4.32 -18.65
CA ASP A 34 -1.91 -5.34 -18.17
C ASP A 34 -0.53 -4.71 -17.96
N LEU A 35 -0.34 -4.10 -16.80
CA LEU A 35 0.82 -3.30 -16.42
C LEU A 35 1.09 -3.39 -14.92
N ASN A 36 2.31 -3.75 -14.55
CA ASN A 36 2.78 -3.73 -13.16
C ASN A 36 3.39 -2.35 -12.85
N MET A 37 2.83 -1.65 -11.86
CA MET A 37 3.29 -0.34 -11.42
C MET A 37 3.92 -0.44 -10.04
N ILE A 38 5.17 -0.02 -9.90
CA ILE A 38 5.88 0.10 -8.62
C ILE A 38 5.96 1.58 -8.27
N LEU A 39 5.35 1.97 -7.14
CA LEU A 39 5.45 3.28 -6.54
C LEU A 39 6.46 3.26 -5.39
N LEU A 40 7.61 3.89 -5.58
CA LEU A 40 8.60 4.10 -4.53
C LEU A 40 8.16 5.31 -3.69
N ASN A 41 7.52 5.05 -2.56
CA ASN A 41 6.94 6.09 -1.71
C ASN A 41 7.88 6.50 -0.59
N ASN A 42 8.62 7.60 -0.80
CA ASN A 42 9.49 8.21 0.20
C ASN A 42 8.99 9.59 0.69
N ARG A 43 7.79 9.98 0.30
CA ARG A 43 7.11 11.21 0.72
C ARG A 43 7.91 12.49 0.44
N ILE A 44 8.72 12.51 -0.64
CA ILE A 44 9.55 13.66 -1.00
C ILE A 44 10.00 13.60 -2.47
N TYR A 45 10.17 14.76 -3.11
CA TYR A 45 10.94 14.86 -4.34
C TYR A 45 12.44 14.88 -4.02
N GLY A 46 13.13 13.75 -4.13
CA GLY A 46 14.56 13.65 -3.84
C GLY A 46 15.44 14.26 -4.93
N LEU A 47 15.16 13.98 -6.21
CA LEU A 47 15.97 14.45 -7.35
C LEU A 47 16.07 15.96 -7.42
N THR A 48 14.99 16.68 -7.15
CA THR A 48 14.89 18.13 -7.19
C THR A 48 15.27 18.80 -5.87
N LYS A 49 15.86 18.04 -4.93
CA LYS A 49 16.48 18.50 -3.67
C LYS A 49 15.49 18.86 -2.54
N GLY A 50 14.38 18.11 -2.43
CA GLY A 50 13.60 18.08 -1.19
C GLY A 50 12.33 18.92 -1.17
N GLN A 51 11.64 19.06 -2.31
CA GLN A 51 10.27 19.57 -2.31
C GLN A 51 9.33 18.52 -1.78
N TYR A 52 8.24 18.96 -1.12
CA TYR A 52 7.20 18.04 -0.73
C TYR A 52 6.52 17.38 -1.93
N SER A 53 6.17 16.11 -1.79
CA SER A 53 5.46 15.31 -2.79
C SER A 53 3.96 15.21 -2.45
N PRO A 54 3.12 14.67 -3.33
CA PRO A 54 1.69 14.48 -3.02
C PRO A 54 1.41 13.61 -1.80
N THR A 55 2.36 12.77 -1.37
CA THR A 55 2.23 11.90 -0.19
C THR A 55 2.90 12.46 1.06
N SER A 56 3.51 13.65 0.98
CA SER A 56 4.08 14.31 2.15
C SER A 56 2.99 14.69 3.15
N PRO A 57 3.19 14.46 4.46
CA PRO A 57 2.17 14.77 5.46
C PRO A 57 1.86 16.26 5.54
N ARG A 58 0.64 16.60 5.94
CA ARG A 58 0.27 17.99 6.23
C ARG A 58 1.21 18.58 7.28
N GLY A 59 1.64 19.81 7.07
CA GLY A 59 2.59 20.51 7.93
C GLY A 59 4.06 20.17 7.65
N PHE A 60 4.37 19.34 6.63
CA PHE A 60 5.74 19.01 6.28
C PHE A 60 6.54 20.26 5.87
N VAL A 61 7.64 20.53 6.58
CA VAL A 61 8.51 21.70 6.33
C VAL A 61 9.64 21.30 5.38
N SER A 62 9.79 22.06 4.33
CA SER A 62 10.91 21.95 3.38
C SER A 62 11.45 23.32 2.98
N LYS A 63 12.54 23.35 2.24
CA LYS A 63 13.10 24.64 1.75
C LYS A 63 12.13 25.42 0.88
N SER A 64 11.29 24.73 0.12
CA SER A 64 10.25 25.34 -0.73
C SER A 64 8.93 25.58 0.00
N SER A 65 8.76 25.02 1.18
CA SER A 65 7.55 25.13 2.01
C SER A 65 7.95 25.40 3.47
N PRO A 66 8.54 26.60 3.74
CA PRO A 66 9.12 26.91 5.06
C PRO A 66 8.07 27.02 6.19
N TYR A 67 6.81 27.22 5.85
CA TYR A 67 5.68 27.29 6.80
C TYR A 67 4.90 25.97 6.93
N GLY A 68 5.39 24.90 6.26
CA GLY A 68 4.72 23.61 6.17
C GLY A 68 3.71 23.52 5.03
N THR A 69 3.39 22.29 4.65
CA THR A 69 2.36 21.99 3.64
C THR A 69 0.97 22.19 4.24
N VAL A 70 0.00 22.59 3.43
CA VAL A 70 -1.39 22.81 3.86
C VAL A 70 -2.36 21.77 3.28
N GLU A 71 -1.90 21.03 2.28
CA GLU A 71 -2.66 19.98 1.62
C GLU A 71 -2.67 18.70 2.45
N ASP A 72 -3.75 17.92 2.32
CA ASP A 72 -3.79 16.55 2.82
C ASP A 72 -3.05 15.61 1.86
N PRO A 73 -2.28 14.64 2.37
CA PRO A 73 -1.53 13.74 1.52
C PRO A 73 -2.44 12.80 0.74
N PHE A 74 -2.02 12.43 -0.47
CA PHE A 74 -2.61 11.29 -1.16
C PHE A 74 -2.18 9.97 -0.50
N HIS A 75 -3.14 9.08 -0.37
CA HIS A 75 -2.88 7.67 -0.08
C HIS A 75 -2.95 6.88 -1.40
N PRO A 76 -1.85 6.24 -1.86
CA PRO A 76 -1.83 5.51 -3.13
C PRO A 76 -2.93 4.47 -3.26
N ALA A 77 -3.30 3.80 -2.15
CA ALA A 77 -4.39 2.85 -2.11
C ALA A 77 -5.75 3.48 -2.40
N GLU A 78 -6.04 4.68 -1.84
CA GLU A 78 -7.31 5.38 -2.09
C GLU A 78 -7.46 5.74 -3.56
N LEU A 79 -6.39 6.28 -4.18
CA LEU A 79 -6.38 6.60 -5.60
C LEU A 79 -6.56 5.33 -6.46
N CYS A 80 -5.87 4.25 -6.10
CA CYS A 80 -6.00 2.98 -6.79
C CYS A 80 -7.44 2.45 -6.69
N PHE A 81 -8.02 2.40 -5.49
CA PHE A 81 -9.37 1.88 -5.29
C PHE A 81 -10.45 2.82 -5.84
N GLY A 82 -10.26 4.14 -5.73
CA GLY A 82 -11.11 5.14 -6.37
C GLY A 82 -11.13 5.01 -7.90
N ALA A 83 -10.00 4.62 -8.50
CA ALA A 83 -9.89 4.29 -9.92
C ALA A 83 -10.34 2.85 -10.26
N ARG A 84 -10.96 2.13 -9.32
CA ARG A 84 -11.42 0.74 -9.45
C ARG A 84 -10.29 -0.28 -9.62
N GLY A 85 -9.12 -0.04 -9.01
CA GLY A 85 -7.97 -0.95 -9.02
C GLY A 85 -8.33 -2.35 -8.53
N ARG A 86 -7.79 -3.35 -9.21
CA ARG A 86 -8.04 -4.77 -8.94
C ARG A 86 -6.93 -5.41 -8.13
N PHE A 87 -5.74 -4.85 -8.19
CA PHE A 87 -4.60 -5.30 -7.41
C PHE A 87 -3.95 -4.12 -6.69
N PHE A 88 -3.70 -4.31 -5.40
CA PHE A 88 -2.87 -3.40 -4.60
C PHE A 88 -2.11 -4.18 -3.54
N ALA A 89 -0.81 -3.97 -3.48
CA ALA A 89 0.07 -4.57 -2.48
C ALA A 89 1.03 -3.53 -1.91
N ARG A 90 1.51 -3.75 -0.68
CA ARG A 90 2.47 -2.87 -0.01
C ARG A 90 3.59 -3.66 0.63
N ALA A 91 4.83 -3.15 0.48
CA ALA A 91 6.00 -3.65 1.18
C ALA A 91 6.87 -2.49 1.66
N VAL A 92 7.92 -2.82 2.41
CA VAL A 92 8.93 -1.86 2.87
C VAL A 92 10.25 -2.19 2.17
N ALA A 93 10.96 -1.18 1.66
CA ALA A 93 12.19 -1.35 0.89
C ALA A 93 13.30 -2.16 1.62
N THR A 94 13.29 -2.15 2.96
CA THR A 94 14.21 -2.94 3.79
C THR A 94 13.75 -4.37 4.05
N ASP A 95 12.57 -4.76 3.57
CA ASP A 95 12.05 -6.12 3.62
C ASP A 95 12.13 -6.78 2.24
N GLY A 96 13.34 -7.26 1.89
CA GLY A 96 13.57 -7.91 0.60
C GLY A 96 12.65 -9.09 0.31
N PRO A 97 12.50 -10.06 1.26
CA PRO A 97 11.58 -11.18 1.07
C PRO A 97 10.13 -10.74 0.84
N GLY A 98 9.59 -9.86 1.69
CA GLY A 98 8.23 -9.34 1.54
C GLY A 98 8.02 -8.59 0.22
N THR A 99 9.01 -7.80 -0.20
CA THR A 99 8.99 -7.11 -1.50
C THR A 99 8.94 -8.11 -2.66
N VAL A 100 9.76 -9.17 -2.63
CA VAL A 100 9.77 -10.21 -3.68
C VAL A 100 8.41 -10.91 -3.77
N GLU A 101 7.78 -11.23 -2.65
CA GLU A 101 6.47 -11.91 -2.65
C GLU A 101 5.37 -11.04 -3.27
N ILE A 102 5.28 -9.76 -2.94
CA ILE A 102 4.27 -8.88 -3.56
C ILE A 102 4.52 -8.67 -5.06
N LEU A 103 5.80 -8.59 -5.50
CA LEU A 103 6.13 -8.45 -6.91
C LEU A 103 5.82 -9.72 -7.70
N LYS A 104 6.03 -10.92 -7.12
CA LYS A 104 5.58 -12.18 -7.72
C LYS A 104 4.05 -12.23 -7.86
N ALA A 105 3.32 -11.81 -6.83
CA ALA A 105 1.87 -11.73 -6.89
C ALA A 105 1.41 -10.77 -8.00
N ALA A 106 2.01 -9.59 -8.09
CA ALA A 106 1.74 -8.62 -9.15
C ALA A 106 2.04 -9.19 -10.55
N ALA A 107 3.15 -9.89 -10.72
CA ALA A 107 3.51 -10.52 -12.01
C ALA A 107 2.52 -11.61 -12.45
N ASN A 108 1.83 -12.24 -11.51
CA ASN A 108 0.81 -13.28 -11.77
C ASN A 108 -0.59 -12.69 -11.94
N HIS A 109 -0.83 -11.48 -11.45
CA HIS A 109 -2.10 -10.80 -11.65
C HIS A 109 -2.30 -10.41 -13.13
N LYS A 110 -3.52 -10.53 -13.62
CA LYS A 110 -3.90 -10.08 -14.97
C LYS A 110 -4.58 -8.73 -14.89
N GLY A 111 -3.89 -7.70 -15.41
CA GLY A 111 -4.36 -6.33 -15.41
C GLY A 111 -3.41 -5.37 -14.68
N ALA A 112 -3.96 -4.22 -14.25
CA ALA A 112 -3.19 -3.18 -13.59
C ALA A 112 -2.88 -3.56 -12.14
N ALA A 113 -1.63 -3.95 -11.88
CA ALA A 113 -1.12 -4.22 -10.53
C ALA A 113 -0.36 -3.01 -9.98
N VAL A 114 -0.74 -2.55 -8.79
CA VAL A 114 -0.07 -1.45 -8.09
C VAL A 114 0.65 -1.99 -6.85
N CYS A 115 1.96 -1.81 -6.80
CA CYS A 115 2.81 -2.15 -5.66
C CYS A 115 3.39 -0.88 -5.05
N GLU A 116 2.99 -0.52 -3.85
CA GLU A 116 3.58 0.56 -3.08
C GLU A 116 4.75 0.04 -2.25
N ILE A 117 5.94 0.61 -2.45
CA ILE A 117 7.13 0.29 -1.67
C ILE A 117 7.46 1.48 -0.77
N LEU A 118 7.25 1.32 0.53
CA LEU A 118 7.60 2.31 1.52
C LEU A 118 9.13 2.43 1.59
N GLN A 119 9.65 3.59 1.23
CA GLN A 119 11.08 3.85 1.11
C GLN A 119 11.48 5.05 1.97
N ASN A 120 12.69 5.02 2.51
CA ASN A 120 13.31 6.17 3.19
C ASN A 120 14.16 6.98 2.21
N CYS A 121 14.13 8.31 2.35
CA CYS A 121 15.07 9.19 1.67
C CYS A 121 16.05 9.79 2.67
N VAL A 122 17.19 9.13 2.86
CA VAL A 122 18.20 9.47 3.89
C VAL A 122 18.75 10.90 3.79
N ILE A 123 18.56 11.60 2.66
CA ILE A 123 19.11 12.93 2.44
C ILE A 123 18.06 14.03 2.68
N PHE A 124 16.83 13.83 2.25
CA PHE A 124 15.81 14.88 2.25
C PHE A 124 14.60 14.59 3.11
N ASN A 125 14.38 13.34 3.51
CA ASN A 125 13.24 12.93 4.35
C ASN A 125 13.62 11.69 5.17
N ASP A 126 14.72 11.80 5.92
CA ASP A 126 15.18 10.69 6.76
C ASP A 126 14.22 10.43 7.92
N GLY A 127 14.00 9.16 8.23
CA GLY A 127 13.03 8.72 9.23
C GLY A 127 11.62 8.52 8.70
N THR A 128 11.36 8.79 7.43
CA THR A 128 10.06 8.45 6.81
C THR A 128 9.80 6.94 6.92
N HIS A 129 8.60 6.59 7.40
CA HIS A 129 8.18 5.21 7.68
C HIS A 129 8.99 4.49 8.77
N GLU A 130 9.65 5.25 9.69
CA GLU A 130 10.53 4.70 10.74
C GLU A 130 9.87 3.57 11.53
N SER A 131 8.57 3.69 11.83
CA SER A 131 7.81 2.68 12.60
C SER A 131 7.87 1.27 12.00
N VAL A 132 8.08 1.14 10.68
CA VAL A 132 8.13 -0.15 9.97
C VAL A 132 9.41 -0.36 9.16
N TYR A 133 10.31 0.62 9.11
CA TYR A 133 11.49 0.56 8.26
C TYR A 133 12.53 -0.44 8.77
N THR A 134 12.70 -0.56 10.09
CA THR A 134 13.58 -1.57 10.71
C THR A 134 12.84 -2.90 10.88
N LYS A 135 13.60 -4.01 10.97
CA LYS A 135 13.03 -5.33 11.23
C LYS A 135 12.31 -5.37 12.59
N GLU A 136 12.88 -4.74 13.61
CA GLU A 136 12.25 -4.65 14.93
C GLU A 136 10.97 -3.80 14.90
N GLY A 137 11.00 -2.65 14.24
CA GLY A 137 9.82 -1.81 14.06
C GLY A 137 8.69 -2.57 13.37
N ARG A 138 9.00 -3.27 12.25
CA ARG A 138 8.02 -4.08 11.54
C ARG A 138 7.41 -5.19 12.38
N SER A 139 8.20 -5.89 13.18
CA SER A 139 7.67 -6.95 14.03
C SER A 139 6.64 -6.47 15.06
N LYS A 140 6.69 -5.20 15.43
CA LYS A 140 5.76 -4.58 16.39
C LYS A 140 4.61 -3.84 15.72
N ASN A 141 4.89 -3.12 14.64
CA ASN A 141 4.00 -2.10 14.08
C ASN A 141 3.46 -2.45 12.69
N ALA A 142 3.78 -3.61 12.14
CA ALA A 142 3.24 -4.04 10.85
C ALA A 142 2.38 -5.30 11.01
N ILE A 143 1.36 -5.39 10.14
CA ILE A 143 0.58 -6.60 9.93
C ILE A 143 0.81 -7.10 8.51
N TYR A 144 1.26 -8.34 8.38
CA TYR A 144 1.43 -9.00 7.08
C TYR A 144 0.13 -9.67 6.69
N LEU A 145 -0.53 -9.13 5.68
CA LEU A 145 -1.79 -9.65 5.16
C LEU A 145 -1.54 -10.82 4.20
N GLU A 146 -2.15 -11.95 4.51
CA GLU A 146 -2.12 -13.16 3.69
C GLU A 146 -3.56 -13.64 3.50
N HIS A 147 -3.96 -13.88 2.25
CA HIS A 147 -5.32 -14.34 1.95
C HIS A 147 -5.67 -15.62 2.70
N GLY A 148 -6.85 -15.65 3.29
CA GLY A 148 -7.37 -16.80 4.06
C GLY A 148 -6.75 -16.96 5.46
N LYS A 149 -5.90 -16.02 5.93
CA LYS A 149 -5.30 -16.08 7.27
C LYS A 149 -5.91 -15.04 8.20
N PRO A 150 -5.96 -15.33 9.51
CA PRO A 150 -6.36 -14.34 10.50
C PRO A 150 -5.36 -13.18 10.54
N MET A 151 -5.89 -11.97 10.69
CA MET A 151 -5.12 -10.73 10.69
C MET A 151 -4.48 -10.50 12.05
N LEU A 152 -3.35 -11.19 12.29
CA LEU A 152 -2.57 -11.17 13.53
C LEU A 152 -1.28 -10.37 13.36
N PHE A 153 -0.84 -9.66 14.40
CA PHE A 153 0.42 -8.92 14.41
C PHE A 153 1.01 -8.84 15.83
N GLY A 154 2.16 -8.17 15.96
CA GLY A 154 2.97 -8.15 17.17
C GLY A 154 4.07 -9.21 17.11
N VAL A 155 5.04 -9.11 18.02
CA VAL A 155 6.23 -9.99 18.04
C VAL A 155 5.85 -11.47 18.18
N ASP A 156 4.87 -11.76 19.03
CA ASP A 156 4.35 -13.09 19.30
C ASP A 156 2.94 -13.32 18.70
N LYS A 157 2.54 -12.46 17.75
CA LYS A 157 1.18 -12.42 17.17
C LYS A 157 0.09 -12.27 18.23
N GLU A 158 0.39 -11.53 19.27
CA GLU A 158 -0.48 -11.32 20.43
C GLU A 158 -1.62 -10.35 20.20
N TYR A 159 -1.59 -9.61 19.08
CA TYR A 159 -2.66 -8.70 18.67
C TYR A 159 -3.35 -9.18 17.40
N GLY A 160 -4.62 -8.76 17.25
CA GLY A 160 -5.40 -9.04 16.06
C GLY A 160 -6.39 -7.92 15.74
N LEU A 161 -6.97 -7.97 14.54
CA LEU A 161 -7.98 -7.04 14.08
C LEU A 161 -9.37 -7.66 14.21
N MET A 162 -10.28 -6.93 14.83
CA MET A 162 -11.71 -7.23 14.87
C MET A 162 -12.53 -6.10 14.26
N GLN A 163 -13.73 -6.41 13.82
CA GLN A 163 -14.69 -5.39 13.40
C GLN A 163 -15.34 -4.75 14.64
N GLU A 164 -15.43 -3.42 14.64
CA GLU A 164 -16.21 -2.65 15.63
C GLU A 164 -17.12 -1.67 14.91
N GLY A 165 -18.40 -1.96 14.87
CA GLY A 165 -19.35 -1.19 14.06
C GLY A 165 -18.96 -1.22 12.57
N PHE A 166 -18.76 -0.05 11.97
CA PHE A 166 -18.25 0.08 10.60
C PHE A 166 -16.71 0.22 10.53
N GLY A 167 -16.03 0.18 11.67
CA GLY A 167 -14.58 0.36 11.80
C GLY A 167 -13.83 -0.94 12.07
N LEU A 168 -12.54 -0.76 12.33
CA LEU A 168 -11.64 -1.79 12.83
C LEU A 168 -11.23 -1.46 14.26
N LYS A 169 -10.91 -2.50 15.03
CA LYS A 169 -10.37 -2.41 16.38
C LYS A 169 -9.19 -3.36 16.52
N VAL A 170 -8.15 -2.89 17.17
CA VAL A 170 -7.05 -3.72 17.65
C VAL A 170 -7.45 -4.35 18.97
N VAL A 171 -7.26 -5.65 19.08
CA VAL A 171 -7.54 -6.44 20.29
C VAL A 171 -6.34 -7.30 20.65
N LYS A 172 -6.20 -7.63 21.94
CA LYS A 172 -5.15 -8.54 22.40
C LYS A 172 -5.72 -9.92 22.66
N ILE A 173 -5.10 -10.93 22.08
CA ILE A 173 -5.50 -12.33 22.24
C ILE A 173 -5.34 -12.76 23.69
N GLY A 174 -6.35 -13.44 24.23
CA GLY A 174 -6.38 -13.89 25.63
C GLY A 174 -6.92 -12.86 26.64
N GLU A 175 -7.08 -11.58 26.23
CA GLU A 175 -7.72 -10.57 27.08
C GLU A 175 -9.22 -10.46 26.79
N ASN A 176 -10.03 -10.22 27.82
CA ASN A 176 -11.49 -10.07 27.71
C ASN A 176 -12.21 -11.23 26.98
N GLY A 177 -11.62 -12.44 26.99
CA GLY A 177 -12.18 -13.62 26.33
C GLY A 177 -11.94 -13.69 24.84
N VAL A 178 -11.15 -12.78 24.26
CA VAL A 178 -10.82 -12.75 22.83
C VAL A 178 -9.91 -13.94 22.49
N THR A 179 -10.28 -14.66 21.45
CA THR A 179 -9.51 -15.77 20.90
C THR A 179 -9.15 -15.52 19.43
N GLU A 180 -8.25 -16.32 18.86
CA GLU A 180 -7.89 -16.20 17.44
C GLU A 180 -9.11 -16.39 16.50
N LYS A 181 -10.14 -17.09 16.93
CA LYS A 181 -11.37 -17.31 16.14
C LYS A 181 -12.20 -16.04 15.97
N ASP A 182 -12.01 -15.07 16.83
CA ASP A 182 -12.72 -13.79 16.81
C ASP A 182 -12.04 -12.78 15.88
N ILE A 183 -10.82 -13.10 15.40
CA ILE A 183 -10.02 -12.24 14.55
C ILE A 183 -10.51 -12.33 13.10
N LEU A 184 -10.62 -11.17 12.46
CA LEU A 184 -10.97 -11.09 11.04
C LEU A 184 -9.95 -11.84 10.18
N VAL A 185 -10.46 -12.59 9.23
CA VAL A 185 -9.66 -13.29 8.22
C VAL A 185 -9.54 -12.40 6.99
N HIS A 186 -8.32 -12.23 6.50
CA HIS A 186 -8.08 -11.42 5.31
C HIS A 186 -8.62 -12.10 4.04
N ASP A 187 -9.42 -11.37 3.26
CA ASP A 187 -9.86 -11.77 1.93
C ASP A 187 -9.38 -10.76 0.88
N ALA A 188 -8.27 -11.09 0.22
CA ALA A 188 -7.71 -10.28 -0.86
C ALA A 188 -8.60 -10.28 -2.11
N HIS A 189 -9.46 -11.31 -2.27
CA HIS A 189 -10.30 -11.52 -3.46
C HIS A 189 -11.72 -10.98 -3.31
N CYS A 190 -12.03 -10.35 -2.17
CA CYS A 190 -13.35 -9.76 -1.97
C CYS A 190 -13.63 -8.66 -2.99
N MET A 191 -14.77 -8.75 -3.69
CA MET A 191 -15.18 -7.73 -4.68
C MET A 191 -15.45 -6.37 -4.03
N ASP A 192 -16.07 -6.37 -2.85
CA ASP A 192 -16.24 -5.17 -2.03
C ASP A 192 -14.88 -4.78 -1.43
N ASN A 193 -14.41 -3.59 -1.76
CA ASN A 193 -13.12 -3.10 -1.30
C ASN A 193 -13.15 -2.31 0.02
N THR A 194 -14.29 -2.24 0.68
CA THR A 194 -14.46 -1.40 1.89
C THR A 194 -13.49 -1.79 3.00
N LEU A 195 -13.38 -3.09 3.32
CA LEU A 195 -12.43 -3.56 4.33
C LEU A 195 -10.99 -3.40 3.86
N GLN A 196 -10.70 -3.72 2.60
CA GLN A 196 -9.36 -3.58 2.01
C GLN A 196 -8.88 -2.13 2.03
N LEU A 197 -9.76 -1.16 1.77
CA LEU A 197 -9.45 0.26 1.89
C LEU A 197 -9.11 0.64 3.34
N LYS A 198 -9.91 0.19 4.31
CA LYS A 198 -9.63 0.43 5.73
C LYS A 198 -8.28 -0.14 6.14
N LEU A 199 -7.96 -1.38 5.72
CA LEU A 199 -6.66 -1.99 5.98
C LEU A 199 -5.51 -1.19 5.38
N ALA A 200 -5.68 -0.71 4.14
CA ALA A 200 -4.66 0.07 3.46
C ALA A 200 -4.41 1.46 4.10
N LEU A 201 -5.41 2.00 4.80
CA LEU A 201 -5.33 3.30 5.49
C LEU A 201 -4.93 3.20 6.96
N MET A 202 -4.72 2.00 7.48
CA MET A 202 -4.24 1.81 8.84
C MET A 202 -2.85 2.41 9.03
N GLU A 203 -2.68 3.21 10.08
CA GLU A 203 -1.39 3.79 10.48
C GLU A 203 -1.32 4.00 11.99
N GLY A 204 -0.08 4.12 12.50
CA GLY A 204 0.15 4.36 13.92
C GLY A 204 -0.35 5.72 14.41
N PRO A 205 -0.55 5.88 15.73
CA PRO A 205 -0.22 4.88 16.76
C PRO A 205 -1.31 3.80 16.99
N ASP A 206 -2.53 4.01 16.49
CA ASP A 206 -3.69 3.19 16.86
C ASP A 206 -3.74 1.84 16.12
N PHE A 207 -3.15 1.79 14.92
CA PHE A 207 -3.18 0.59 14.06
C PHE A 207 -1.79 0.23 13.53
N PRO A 208 -1.58 -1.06 13.21
CA PRO A 208 -0.39 -1.49 12.48
C PRO A 208 -0.46 -1.04 11.02
N VAL A 209 0.70 -0.88 10.38
CA VAL A 209 0.79 -0.67 8.93
C VAL A 209 0.55 -2.00 8.21
N ALA A 210 -0.42 -2.03 7.31
CA ALA A 210 -0.71 -3.22 6.50
C ALA A 210 0.33 -3.41 5.39
N LEU A 211 0.95 -4.58 5.36
CA LEU A 211 1.91 -5.04 4.35
C LEU A 211 1.40 -6.34 3.70
N GLY A 212 1.93 -6.68 2.53
CA GLY A 212 1.51 -7.84 1.75
C GLY A 212 0.50 -7.48 0.66
N VAL A 213 -0.19 -8.48 0.14
CA VAL A 213 -1.24 -8.32 -0.88
C VAL A 213 -2.55 -7.94 -0.20
N ILE A 214 -2.94 -6.67 -0.33
CA ILE A 214 -4.15 -6.13 0.29
C ILE A 214 -5.39 -6.45 -0.54
N ARG A 215 -5.25 -6.39 -1.88
CA ARG A 215 -6.31 -6.67 -2.85
C ARG A 215 -5.74 -7.38 -4.07
N ASP A 216 -6.43 -8.42 -4.53
CA ASP A 216 -6.13 -9.17 -5.76
C ASP A 216 -7.43 -9.78 -6.31
N VAL A 217 -8.10 -9.05 -7.18
CA VAL A 217 -9.42 -9.41 -7.72
C VAL A 217 -9.33 -9.55 -9.24
N GLU A 218 -9.70 -10.70 -9.74
CA GLU A 218 -9.73 -10.96 -11.19
C GLU A 218 -10.77 -10.07 -11.90
N ALA A 219 -10.37 -9.56 -13.05
CA ALA A 219 -11.25 -8.83 -13.96
C ALA A 219 -10.67 -8.87 -15.38
N PRO A 220 -11.51 -8.76 -16.42
CA PRO A 220 -11.03 -8.62 -17.80
C PRO A 220 -10.09 -7.42 -17.94
N THR A 221 -9.02 -7.60 -18.70
CA THR A 221 -8.12 -6.49 -19.05
C THR A 221 -8.74 -5.65 -20.17
N TYR A 222 -8.23 -4.42 -20.35
CA TYR A 222 -8.62 -3.58 -21.50
C TYR A 222 -8.28 -4.27 -22.82
N ASP A 223 -7.12 -4.92 -22.88
CA ASP A 223 -6.64 -5.58 -24.09
C ASP A 223 -7.50 -6.80 -24.47
N ASP A 224 -7.96 -7.58 -23.49
CA ASP A 224 -8.89 -8.69 -23.73
C ASP A 224 -10.28 -8.22 -24.17
N ALA A 225 -10.70 -7.02 -23.73
CA ALA A 225 -12.02 -6.50 -24.02
C ALA A 225 -12.14 -5.82 -25.41
N VAL A 226 -11.01 -5.44 -26.03
CA VAL A 226 -10.97 -4.76 -27.36
C VAL A 226 -10.50 -5.68 -28.50
N ASN A 227 -10.04 -6.90 -28.21
CA ASN A 227 -9.69 -7.94 -29.16
C ASN A 227 -10.82 -8.98 -29.24
#